data_a21ebee84c3776ba30feb1991fde1950
#
_entry.id   a21ebee84c3776ba30feb1991fde1950
#
_cell.length_a   1.000
_cell.length_b   1.000
_cell.length_c   1.000
_cell.angle_alpha   90.00
_cell.angle_beta   90.00
_cell.angle_gamma   90.00
#
_symmetry.space_group_name_H-M   'P 1'
#
loop_
_entity.id
_entity.type
_entity.pdbx_description
1 polymer ?
#
loop_
_entity_poly.entity_id
_entity_poly.type
_entity_poly.pdbx_seq_one_letter_code
_entity_poly.pdbx_strand_id
1 'polypeptide(L)'
;MVFQDPLACLNPALPVVDAIADPLLIHGIATKASARDRARGLLERVGLSPVEQLQHRLPRQLSGGQQQRVAIARALALEPRVVICDESVSMLDAEVQAEVLSLLRDLQHQLGLAMIFVTHDLSVASGFCHCVIVLDKGRIVEEGPGDRLFEAPQAPISRLLVEACPRLPR
;
A
#
# COMPACT_ATOMS: atom_id res chain seq x y z
N MET A 1 -2.52 3.72 -7.67
CA MET A 1 -3.41 3.36 -6.56
C MET A 1 -3.11 1.92 -6.15
N VAL A 2 -3.09 1.62 -4.87
CA VAL A 2 -2.93 0.28 -4.27
C VAL A 2 -4.25 -0.07 -3.61
N PHE A 3 -4.82 -1.22 -3.97
CA PHE A 3 -6.17 -1.63 -3.55
C PHE A 3 -6.10 -2.67 -2.42
N GLN A 4 -7.22 -2.89 -1.75
CA GLN A 4 -7.43 -3.86 -0.69
C GLN A 4 -7.12 -5.30 -1.16
N ASP A 5 -7.65 -5.68 -2.32
CA ASP A 5 -7.35 -6.96 -2.95
C ASP A 5 -6.27 -6.78 -4.04
N PRO A 6 -5.03 -7.21 -3.79
CA PRO A 6 -3.96 -7.10 -4.78
C PRO A 6 -4.24 -7.89 -6.04
N LEU A 7 -4.98 -9.02 -5.96
CA LEU A 7 -5.31 -9.83 -7.14
C LEU A 7 -6.33 -9.14 -8.05
N ALA A 8 -7.17 -8.25 -7.53
CA ALA A 8 -8.12 -7.50 -8.35
C ALA A 8 -7.42 -6.54 -9.32
N CYS A 9 -6.20 -6.08 -9.02
CA CYS A 9 -5.45 -5.18 -9.88
C CYS A 9 -4.36 -5.88 -10.71
N LEU A 10 -4.07 -7.16 -10.45
CA LEU A 10 -3.07 -7.94 -11.16
C LEU A 10 -3.74 -8.89 -12.17
N ASN A 11 -3.28 -8.87 -13.41
CA ASN A 11 -3.74 -9.87 -14.38
C ASN A 11 -3.21 -11.26 -13.97
N PRO A 12 -4.09 -12.23 -13.66
CA PRO A 12 -3.68 -13.54 -13.15
C PRO A 12 -2.93 -14.41 -14.18
N ALA A 13 -2.99 -14.05 -15.46
CA ALA A 13 -2.30 -14.75 -16.55
C ALA A 13 -0.91 -14.20 -16.85
N LEU A 14 -0.54 -13.04 -16.29
CA LEU A 14 0.77 -12.44 -16.51
C LEU A 14 1.75 -12.82 -15.40
N PRO A 15 3.00 -13.16 -15.74
CA PRO A 15 4.09 -13.24 -14.77
C PRO A 15 4.24 -11.91 -14.03
N VAL A 16 4.72 -11.98 -12.79
CA VAL A 16 4.86 -10.82 -11.90
C VAL A 16 5.64 -9.68 -12.54
N VAL A 17 6.77 -9.99 -13.21
CA VAL A 17 7.57 -8.96 -13.89
C VAL A 17 6.79 -8.28 -15.00
N ASP A 18 5.96 -9.01 -15.74
CA ASP A 18 5.14 -8.44 -16.81
C ASP A 18 3.97 -7.63 -16.24
N ALA A 19 3.36 -8.07 -15.15
CA ALA A 19 2.30 -7.31 -14.47
C ALA A 19 2.79 -5.94 -13.95
N ILE A 20 4.05 -5.85 -13.50
CA ILE A 20 4.66 -4.58 -13.07
C ILE A 20 5.08 -3.75 -14.30
N ALA A 21 5.57 -4.39 -15.38
CA ALA A 21 6.00 -3.71 -16.60
C ALA A 21 4.83 -3.16 -17.44
N ASP A 22 3.65 -3.75 -17.32
CA ASP A 22 2.45 -3.46 -18.13
C ASP A 22 2.09 -1.96 -18.18
N PRO A 23 2.02 -1.22 -17.06
CA PRO A 23 1.78 0.23 -17.09
C PRO A 23 2.77 1.00 -17.95
N LEU A 24 4.05 0.64 -17.93
CA LEU A 24 5.10 1.32 -18.72
C LEU A 24 4.89 1.10 -20.22
N LEU A 25 4.39 -0.08 -20.61
CA LEU A 25 4.08 -0.42 -22.00
C LEU A 25 2.81 0.27 -22.48
N ILE A 26 1.74 0.26 -21.67
CA ILE A 26 0.46 0.89 -22.00
C ILE A 26 0.65 2.40 -22.23
N HIS A 27 1.45 3.05 -21.40
CA HIS A 27 1.73 4.48 -21.53
C HIS A 27 2.85 4.82 -22.53
N GLY A 28 3.42 3.84 -23.22
CA GLY A 28 4.48 4.06 -24.20
C GLY A 28 5.78 4.64 -23.63
N ILE A 29 6.03 4.45 -22.33
CA ILE A 29 7.19 5.03 -21.62
C ILE A 29 8.45 4.22 -21.84
N ALA A 30 8.33 2.92 -22.11
CA ALA A 30 9.46 2.01 -22.25
C ALA A 30 9.20 0.93 -23.30
N THR A 31 10.30 0.39 -23.88
CA THR A 31 10.24 -0.84 -24.67
C THR A 31 10.03 -2.05 -23.75
N LYS A 32 9.62 -3.18 -24.32
CA LYS A 32 9.38 -4.41 -23.54
C LYS A 32 10.61 -4.85 -22.71
N ALA A 33 11.81 -4.74 -23.28
CA ALA A 33 13.04 -5.10 -22.56
C ALA A 33 13.28 -4.12 -21.40
N SER A 34 13.27 -2.82 -21.66
CA SER A 34 13.50 -1.78 -20.65
C SER A 34 12.41 -1.78 -19.57
N ALA A 35 11.14 -2.04 -19.91
CA ALA A 35 10.06 -2.14 -18.94
C ALA A 35 10.27 -3.31 -17.97
N ARG A 36 10.72 -4.47 -18.46
CA ARG A 36 11.04 -5.62 -17.62
C ARG A 36 12.26 -5.37 -16.71
N ASP A 37 13.29 -4.67 -17.21
CA ASP A 37 14.45 -4.31 -16.38
C ASP A 37 14.06 -3.37 -15.26
N ARG A 38 13.24 -2.35 -15.54
CA ARG A 38 12.65 -1.48 -14.49
C ARG A 38 11.80 -2.26 -13.50
N ALA A 39 10.99 -3.21 -13.98
CA ALA A 39 10.14 -4.05 -13.14
C ALA A 39 10.97 -4.93 -12.18
N ARG A 40 12.11 -5.47 -12.62
CA ARG A 40 13.04 -6.22 -11.74
C ARG A 40 13.60 -5.33 -10.63
N GLY A 41 14.05 -4.12 -10.95
CA GLY A 41 14.50 -3.16 -9.94
C GLY A 41 13.41 -2.77 -8.94
N LEU A 42 12.14 -2.71 -9.38
CA LEU A 42 11.01 -2.47 -8.49
C LEU A 42 10.72 -3.68 -7.59
N LEU A 43 10.86 -4.92 -8.08
CA LEU A 43 10.75 -6.13 -7.25
C LEU A 43 11.78 -6.14 -6.11
N GLU A 44 13.04 -5.82 -6.42
CA GLU A 44 14.08 -5.67 -5.40
C GLU A 44 13.73 -4.58 -4.39
N ARG A 45 13.28 -3.43 -4.87
CA ARG A 45 12.92 -2.27 -4.03
C ARG A 45 11.79 -2.56 -3.05
N VAL A 46 10.84 -3.42 -3.42
CA VAL A 46 9.77 -3.85 -2.51
C VAL A 46 10.13 -5.09 -1.69
N GLY A 47 11.42 -5.48 -1.68
CA GLY A 47 11.92 -6.60 -0.89
C GLY A 47 11.52 -7.98 -1.39
N LEU A 48 11.20 -8.12 -2.68
CA LEU A 48 10.91 -9.40 -3.31
C LEU A 48 12.17 -9.99 -3.94
N SER A 49 12.97 -10.68 -3.12
CA SER A 49 14.22 -11.34 -3.50
C SER A 49 14.21 -12.84 -3.16
N PRO A 50 14.89 -13.69 -3.93
CA PRO A 50 15.64 -13.36 -5.15
C PRO A 50 14.71 -13.17 -6.35
N VAL A 51 14.94 -12.09 -7.10
CA VAL A 51 14.08 -11.67 -8.22
C VAL A 51 14.01 -12.74 -9.32
N GLU A 52 15.11 -13.43 -9.59
CA GLU A 52 15.20 -14.49 -10.62
C GLU A 52 14.18 -15.61 -10.40
N GLN A 53 13.87 -15.90 -9.15
CA GLN A 53 12.90 -16.96 -8.79
C GLN A 53 11.45 -16.45 -8.82
N LEU A 54 11.23 -15.17 -8.50
CA LEU A 54 9.90 -14.60 -8.33
C LEU A 54 9.34 -13.98 -9.60
N GLN A 55 10.19 -13.40 -10.46
CA GLN A 55 9.76 -12.62 -11.63
C GLN A 55 8.87 -13.41 -12.61
N HIS A 56 9.03 -14.73 -12.69
CA HIS A 56 8.29 -15.60 -13.60
C HIS A 56 7.05 -16.24 -12.96
N ARG A 57 6.86 -16.08 -11.64
CA ARG A 57 5.67 -16.62 -10.97
C ARG A 57 4.43 -15.85 -11.38
N LEU A 58 3.30 -16.54 -11.38
CA LEU A 58 1.99 -15.93 -11.52
C LEU A 58 1.55 -15.34 -10.16
N PRO A 59 0.72 -14.29 -10.13
CA PRO A 59 0.25 -13.68 -8.89
C PRO A 59 -0.28 -14.68 -7.86
N ARG A 60 -1.08 -15.66 -8.29
CA ARG A 60 -1.64 -16.72 -7.43
C ARG A 60 -0.62 -17.66 -6.77
N GLN A 61 0.63 -17.65 -7.21
CA GLN A 61 1.72 -18.47 -6.67
C GLN A 61 2.50 -17.74 -5.57
N LEU A 62 2.08 -16.53 -5.21
CA LEU A 62 2.67 -15.68 -4.19
C LEU A 62 1.82 -15.71 -2.91
N SER A 63 2.45 -15.46 -1.75
CA SER A 63 1.72 -15.18 -0.52
C SER A 63 0.98 -13.84 -0.58
N GLY A 64 -0.01 -13.59 0.30
CA GLY A 64 -0.76 -12.34 0.33
C GLY A 64 0.14 -11.10 0.46
N GLY A 65 1.11 -11.14 1.36
CA GLY A 65 2.09 -10.05 1.50
C GLY A 65 2.99 -9.87 0.27
N GLN A 66 3.37 -10.96 -0.41
CA GLN A 66 4.11 -10.86 -1.67
C GLN A 66 3.25 -10.27 -2.79
N GLN A 67 1.98 -10.64 -2.88
CA GLN A 67 1.03 -10.07 -3.84
C GLN A 67 0.86 -8.57 -3.61
N GLN A 68 0.75 -8.15 -2.35
CA GLN A 68 0.63 -6.74 -1.98
C GLN A 68 1.89 -5.95 -2.37
N ARG A 69 3.08 -6.51 -2.14
CA ARG A 69 4.35 -5.91 -2.56
C ARG A 69 4.44 -5.76 -4.09
N VAL A 70 3.93 -6.74 -4.86
CA VAL A 70 3.82 -6.64 -6.32
C VAL A 70 2.85 -5.52 -6.74
N ALA A 71 1.70 -5.40 -6.08
CA ALA A 71 0.75 -4.31 -6.34
C ALA A 71 1.34 -2.92 -6.06
N ILE A 72 2.13 -2.80 -4.97
CA ILE A 72 2.89 -1.58 -4.65
C ILE A 72 3.93 -1.30 -5.75
N ALA A 73 4.74 -2.30 -6.14
CA ALA A 73 5.74 -2.14 -7.20
C ALA A 73 5.10 -1.68 -8.52
N ARG A 74 3.96 -2.27 -8.90
CA ARG A 74 3.19 -1.88 -10.07
C ARG A 74 2.69 -0.43 -9.99
N ALA A 75 2.20 -0.01 -8.82
CA ALA A 75 1.75 1.36 -8.61
C ALA A 75 2.90 2.38 -8.72
N LEU A 76 4.14 1.98 -8.38
CA LEU A 76 5.34 2.81 -8.47
C LEU A 76 5.97 2.83 -9.87
N ALA A 77 5.58 1.93 -10.77
CA ALA A 77 6.20 1.79 -12.10
C ALA A 77 6.17 3.09 -12.93
N LEU A 78 5.14 3.92 -12.75
CA LEU A 78 4.98 5.20 -13.42
C LEU A 78 5.61 6.39 -12.67
N GLU A 79 6.42 6.14 -11.65
CA GLU A 79 7.08 7.17 -10.83
C GLU A 79 6.10 8.25 -10.32
N PRO A 80 5.00 7.88 -9.67
CA PRO A 80 3.98 8.83 -9.24
C PRO A 80 4.52 9.76 -8.16
N ARG A 81 3.96 10.97 -8.07
CA ARG A 81 4.20 11.89 -6.94
C ARG A 81 3.26 11.61 -5.76
N VAL A 82 2.11 11.00 -6.03
CA VAL A 82 1.08 10.68 -5.03
C VAL A 82 0.67 9.23 -5.19
N VAL A 83 0.62 8.49 -4.09
CA VAL A 83 0.11 7.11 -4.02
C VAL A 83 -1.12 7.08 -3.13
N ILE A 84 -2.22 6.52 -3.64
CA ILE A 84 -3.42 6.27 -2.86
C ILE A 84 -3.42 4.80 -2.45
N CYS A 85 -3.47 4.54 -1.15
CA CYS A 85 -3.58 3.22 -0.53
C CYS A 85 -4.99 3.07 0.02
N ASP A 86 -5.80 2.24 -0.63
CA ASP A 86 -7.19 2.01 -0.25
C ASP A 86 -7.32 0.65 0.42
N GLU A 87 -7.45 0.66 1.75
CA GLU A 87 -7.48 -0.53 2.62
C GLU A 87 -6.36 -1.55 2.31
N SER A 88 -5.24 -1.08 1.83
CA SER A 88 -4.17 -1.87 1.21
C SER A 88 -3.47 -2.87 2.15
N VAL A 89 -3.76 -2.87 3.44
CA VAL A 89 -3.18 -3.78 4.44
C VAL A 89 -4.24 -4.52 5.27
N SER A 90 -5.53 -4.25 5.06
CA SER A 90 -6.62 -4.77 5.91
C SER A 90 -6.83 -6.29 5.83
N MET A 91 -6.41 -6.93 4.72
CA MET A 91 -6.54 -8.38 4.52
C MET A 91 -5.30 -9.18 4.94
N LEU A 92 -4.29 -8.51 5.48
CA LEU A 92 -3.04 -9.13 5.91
C LEU A 92 -3.09 -9.44 7.43
N ASP A 93 -2.39 -10.50 7.85
CA ASP A 93 -2.13 -10.71 9.27
C ASP A 93 -1.27 -9.58 9.85
N ALA A 94 -1.27 -9.43 11.18
CA ALA A 94 -0.66 -8.28 11.85
C ALA A 94 0.86 -8.15 11.59
N GLU A 95 1.57 -9.27 11.45
CA GLU A 95 3.02 -9.27 11.21
C GLU A 95 3.30 -8.78 9.77
N VAL A 96 2.65 -9.36 8.78
CA VAL A 96 2.79 -8.96 7.36
C VAL A 96 2.29 -7.53 7.14
N GLN A 97 1.22 -7.12 7.82
CA GLN A 97 0.73 -5.74 7.80
C GLN A 97 1.81 -4.76 8.28
N ALA A 98 2.47 -5.05 9.41
CA ALA A 98 3.54 -4.21 9.93
C ALA A 98 4.73 -4.10 8.96
N GLU A 99 5.11 -5.22 8.31
CA GLU A 99 6.17 -5.23 7.30
C GLU A 99 5.80 -4.38 6.07
N VAL A 100 4.55 -4.46 5.57
CA VAL A 100 4.11 -3.68 4.42
C VAL A 100 4.00 -2.20 4.75
N LEU A 101 3.56 -1.84 5.97
CA LEU A 101 3.55 -0.45 6.43
C LEU A 101 4.97 0.12 6.56
N SER A 102 5.93 -0.66 7.09
CA SER A 102 7.34 -0.26 7.13
C SER A 102 7.89 -0.02 5.73
N LEU A 103 7.64 -0.94 4.79
CA LEU A 103 8.02 -0.78 3.39
C LEU A 103 7.45 0.51 2.78
N LEU A 104 6.15 0.79 2.98
CA LEU A 104 5.52 2.00 2.46
C LEU A 104 6.14 3.28 3.04
N ARG A 105 6.52 3.28 4.32
CA ARG A 105 7.22 4.39 4.97
C ARG A 105 8.60 4.61 4.37
N ASP A 106 9.36 3.54 4.16
CA ASP A 106 10.68 3.61 3.53
C ASP A 106 10.59 4.15 2.10
N LEU A 107 9.63 3.66 1.32
CA LEU A 107 9.37 4.15 -0.04
C LEU A 107 8.94 5.62 -0.06
N GLN A 108 8.12 6.05 0.91
CA GLN A 108 7.72 7.45 1.05
C GLN A 108 8.93 8.35 1.25
N HIS A 109 9.82 7.98 2.17
CA HIS A 109 11.05 8.75 2.45
C HIS A 109 12.02 8.75 1.28
N GLN A 110 12.30 7.57 0.70
CA GLN A 110 13.28 7.43 -0.38
C GLN A 110 12.86 8.12 -1.67
N LEU A 111 11.57 8.13 -1.99
CA LEU A 111 11.02 8.64 -3.23
C LEU A 111 10.34 10.02 -3.09
N GLY A 112 10.25 10.57 -1.88
CA GLY A 112 9.55 11.83 -1.63
C GLY A 112 8.06 11.77 -1.96
N LEU A 113 7.40 10.64 -1.74
CA LEU A 113 6.01 10.42 -2.10
C LEU A 113 5.05 11.09 -1.12
N ALA A 114 4.01 11.74 -1.66
CA ALA A 114 2.80 11.98 -0.89
C ALA A 114 1.93 10.72 -0.89
N MET A 115 1.36 10.36 0.27
CA MET A 115 0.47 9.21 0.40
C MET A 115 -0.88 9.62 0.96
N ILE A 116 -1.95 9.10 0.34
CA ILE A 116 -3.31 9.16 0.88
C ILE A 116 -3.66 7.74 1.31
N PHE A 117 -3.91 7.55 2.60
CA PHE A 117 -4.19 6.25 3.19
C PHE A 117 -5.66 6.19 3.60
N VAL A 118 -6.42 5.31 2.99
CA VAL A 118 -7.83 5.05 3.37
C VAL A 118 -7.85 3.77 4.19
N THR A 119 -8.37 3.84 5.40
CA THR A 119 -8.47 2.70 6.31
C THR A 119 -9.62 2.90 7.28
N HIS A 120 -10.19 1.81 7.76
CA HIS A 120 -11.10 1.80 8.91
C HIS A 120 -10.36 1.53 10.23
N ASP A 121 -9.08 1.19 10.18
CA ASP A 121 -8.25 0.95 11.37
C ASP A 121 -7.53 2.25 11.79
N LEU A 122 -8.06 2.87 12.84
CA LEU A 122 -7.52 4.12 13.36
C LEU A 122 -6.14 3.93 14.00
N SER A 123 -5.79 2.73 14.47
CA SER A 123 -4.45 2.44 15.03
C SER A 123 -3.38 2.53 13.93
N VAL A 124 -3.68 2.02 12.73
CA VAL A 124 -2.84 2.16 11.54
C VAL A 124 -2.73 3.63 11.14
N ALA A 125 -3.87 4.34 11.06
CA ALA A 125 -3.89 5.75 10.67
C ALA A 125 -3.07 6.62 11.63
N SER A 126 -3.22 6.45 12.95
CA SER A 126 -2.51 7.24 13.96
C SER A 126 -1.01 6.98 13.96
N GLY A 127 -0.59 5.72 13.75
CA GLY A 127 0.83 5.35 13.75
C GLY A 127 1.55 5.63 12.43
N PHE A 128 0.81 5.77 11.32
CA PHE A 128 1.39 5.91 9.98
C PHE A 128 1.22 7.30 9.37
N CYS A 129 0.08 7.96 9.59
CA CYS A 129 -0.27 9.21 8.91
C CYS A 129 0.11 10.45 9.75
N HIS A 130 0.60 11.51 9.10
CA HIS A 130 0.88 12.80 9.74
C HIS A 130 -0.42 13.53 10.11
N CYS A 131 -1.45 13.42 9.28
CA CYS A 131 -2.77 14.00 9.46
C CYS A 131 -3.83 12.95 9.15
N VAL A 132 -4.86 12.89 9.96
CA VAL A 132 -5.99 11.98 9.80
C VAL A 132 -7.27 12.80 9.64
N ILE A 133 -8.10 12.38 8.69
CA ILE A 133 -9.42 12.94 8.43
C ILE A 133 -10.45 11.83 8.66
N VAL A 134 -11.40 12.08 9.54
CA VAL A 134 -12.51 11.15 9.79
C VAL A 134 -13.72 11.56 8.96
N LEU A 135 -14.21 10.61 8.15
CA LEU A 135 -15.37 10.79 7.30
C LEU A 135 -16.58 10.01 7.87
N ASP A 136 -17.71 10.69 7.99
CA ASP A 136 -19.01 10.05 8.27
C ASP A 136 -20.07 10.57 7.30
N LYS A 137 -20.77 9.65 6.63
CA LYS A 137 -21.85 9.95 5.66
C LYS A 137 -21.45 11.01 4.62
N GLY A 138 -20.20 10.90 4.10
CA GLY A 138 -19.68 11.81 3.09
C GLY A 138 -19.28 13.20 3.59
N ARG A 139 -19.17 13.40 4.91
CA ARG A 139 -18.74 14.67 5.54
C ARG A 139 -17.50 14.44 6.39
N ILE A 140 -16.61 15.43 6.39
CA ILE A 140 -15.50 15.49 7.34
C ILE A 140 -16.09 15.87 8.70
N VAL A 141 -15.92 15.02 9.69
CA VAL A 141 -16.45 15.22 11.05
C VAL A 141 -15.35 15.54 12.06
N GLU A 142 -14.11 15.15 11.74
CA GLU A 142 -12.93 15.48 12.53
C GLU A 142 -11.67 15.41 11.65
N GLU A 143 -10.68 16.25 11.95
CA GLU A 143 -9.36 16.22 11.33
C GLU A 143 -8.28 16.65 12.32
N GLY A 144 -7.07 16.12 12.16
CA GLY A 144 -5.94 16.50 12.98
C GLY A 144 -4.77 15.53 12.92
N PRO A 145 -3.71 15.75 13.73
CA PRO A 145 -2.64 14.80 13.92
C PRO A 145 -3.19 13.46 14.42
N GLY A 146 -2.66 12.34 13.88
CA GLY A 146 -3.18 11.00 14.16
C GLY A 146 -3.14 10.62 15.65
N ASP A 147 -2.04 10.94 16.33
CA ASP A 147 -1.83 10.73 17.75
C ASP A 147 -2.89 11.45 18.60
N ARG A 148 -3.10 12.74 18.33
CA ARG A 148 -4.11 13.55 19.04
C ARG A 148 -5.53 13.02 18.82
N LEU A 149 -5.85 12.64 17.60
CA LEU A 149 -7.18 12.12 17.26
C LEU A 149 -7.45 10.77 17.94
N PHE A 150 -6.39 9.96 18.13
CA PHE A 150 -6.47 8.71 18.85
C PHE A 150 -6.60 8.88 20.38
N GLU A 151 -5.85 9.84 20.96
CA GLU A 151 -5.82 10.09 22.39
C GLU A 151 -7.07 10.85 22.90
N ALA A 152 -7.54 11.82 22.13
CA ALA A 152 -8.63 12.73 22.53
C ALA A 152 -9.64 13.00 21.42
N PRO A 153 -10.35 11.96 20.90
CA PRO A 153 -11.31 12.11 19.81
C PRO A 153 -12.49 12.99 20.24
N GLN A 154 -12.88 13.95 19.38
CA GLN A 154 -13.96 14.88 19.66
C GLN A 154 -15.29 14.40 19.07
N ALA A 155 -15.29 13.92 17.82
CA ALA A 155 -16.50 13.47 17.15
C ALA A 155 -17.01 12.13 17.74
N PRO A 156 -18.33 11.92 17.84
CA PRO A 156 -18.90 10.65 18.32
C PRO A 156 -18.40 9.42 17.54
N ILE A 157 -18.32 9.54 16.22
CA ILE A 157 -17.83 8.44 15.38
C ILE A 157 -16.34 8.15 15.60
N SER A 158 -15.52 9.19 15.83
CA SER A 158 -14.10 9.01 16.15
C SER A 158 -13.90 8.26 17.46
N ARG A 159 -14.73 8.54 18.47
CA ARG A 159 -14.72 7.80 19.75
C ARG A 159 -15.04 6.34 19.56
N LEU A 160 -16.07 6.02 18.75
CA LEU A 160 -16.44 4.65 18.43
C LEU A 160 -15.31 3.91 17.69
N LEU A 161 -14.65 4.58 16.75
CA LEU A 161 -13.50 4.01 16.03
C LEU A 161 -12.32 3.73 16.98
N VAL A 162 -12.01 4.63 17.91
CA VAL A 162 -10.96 4.42 18.93
C VAL A 162 -11.32 3.28 19.87
N GLU A 163 -12.57 3.19 20.32
CA GLU A 163 -13.05 2.12 21.20
C GLU A 163 -13.01 0.75 20.53
N ALA A 164 -13.23 0.70 19.20
CA ALA A 164 -13.17 -0.53 18.41
C ALA A 164 -11.74 -1.00 18.12
N CYS A 165 -10.73 -0.13 18.27
CA CYS A 165 -9.33 -0.50 18.06
C CYS A 165 -8.83 -1.42 19.18
N PRO A 166 -8.19 -2.57 18.84
CA PRO A 166 -7.51 -3.38 19.82
C PRO A 166 -6.42 -2.54 20.51
N ARG A 167 -6.49 -2.36 21.82
CA ARG A 167 -5.40 -1.72 22.58
C ARG A 167 -4.22 -2.68 22.60
N LEU A 168 -3.19 -2.40 21.81
CA LEU A 168 -1.92 -3.10 21.95
C LEU A 168 -1.39 -2.82 23.37
N PRO A 169 -0.97 -3.85 24.13
CA PRO A 169 -0.29 -3.63 25.39
C PRO A 169 0.96 -2.79 25.13
N ARG A 170 1.14 -1.75 25.94
CA ARG A 170 2.33 -0.87 25.95
C ARG A 170 3.58 -1.64 26.32
#